data_d3f614e8f83726006f2bd8501fa95d97
#
_entry.id   d3f614e8f83726006f2bd8501fa95d97
#
_cell.length_a   1.000
_cell.length_b   1.000
_cell.length_c   1.000
_cell.angle_alpha   90.00
_cell.angle_beta   90.00
_cell.angle_gamma   90.00
#
_symmetry.space_group_name_H-M   'P 1'
#
loop_
_entity.id
_entity.type
_entity.pdbx_description
1 polymer ?
#
loop_
_entity_poly.entity_id
_entity_poly.type
_entity_poly.pdbx_seq_one_letter_code
_entity_poly.pdbx_strand_id
1 'polypeptide(L)'
;MTETILNTETTTMEPVDPKALDQLFHDARTANTFSDEPVSAETLQAIYELTRMGPTMMNLQSLRITWVQSEDQRARLVAHAGGNNGGKAATAPAVAVLSWDSDWHENFPVFFPHAPERKEMFDGEADSRALIARQNAWLAGGYFMLAVRAQGLAAGPMTGWDFAGVDADFNAGTTWNAFMVVNVGKPGVDAWFPRLPRLDEELAVKTV
;
A
#
# COMPACT_ATOMS: atom_id res chain seq x y z
N MET A 1 -13.96 -30.32 21.03
CA MET A 1 -14.11 -29.05 21.77
C MET A 1 -12.72 -28.47 21.92
N THR A 2 -12.38 -27.51 21.08
CA THR A 2 -11.06 -26.83 21.16
C THR A 2 -11.25 -25.65 22.09
N GLU A 3 -10.68 -25.72 23.29
CA GLU A 3 -10.63 -24.59 24.22
C GLU A 3 -9.89 -23.46 23.55
N THR A 4 -10.59 -22.37 23.28
CA THR A 4 -9.96 -21.09 22.94
C THR A 4 -9.30 -20.58 24.21
N ILE A 5 -7.99 -20.75 24.32
CA ILE A 5 -7.20 -20.12 25.37
C ILE A 5 -7.28 -18.61 25.12
N LEU A 6 -8.17 -17.92 25.82
CA LEU A 6 -8.15 -16.48 25.92
C LEU A 6 -6.86 -16.11 26.66
N ASN A 7 -5.89 -15.56 25.95
CA ASN A 7 -4.70 -15.00 26.57
C ASN A 7 -5.15 -13.79 27.41
N THR A 8 -5.17 -13.94 28.73
CA THR A 8 -5.60 -12.93 29.70
C THR A 8 -4.49 -11.97 30.12
N GLU A 9 -3.32 -12.04 29.45
CA GLU A 9 -2.28 -11.05 29.68
C GLU A 9 -2.75 -9.70 29.13
N THR A 10 -2.95 -8.75 30.03
CA THR A 10 -3.23 -7.35 29.69
C THR A 10 -1.96 -6.80 29.02
N THR A 11 -1.95 -6.74 27.71
CA THR A 11 -0.86 -6.06 26.98
C THR A 11 -0.97 -4.56 27.26
N THR A 12 -0.08 -4.03 28.09
CA THR A 12 0.07 -2.58 28.24
C THR A 12 0.63 -2.03 26.94
N MET A 13 -0.13 -1.15 26.29
CA MET A 13 0.33 -0.45 25.10
C MET A 13 1.01 0.85 25.53
N GLU A 14 2.30 0.92 25.28
CA GLU A 14 3.09 2.14 25.46
C GLU A 14 3.23 2.88 24.13
N PRO A 15 3.35 4.22 24.15
CA PRO A 15 3.68 4.96 22.94
C PRO A 15 4.97 4.45 22.31
N VAL A 16 5.02 4.41 20.99
CA VAL A 16 6.25 4.03 20.27
C VAL A 16 7.35 5.06 20.49
N ASP A 17 8.61 4.65 20.32
CA ASP A 17 9.78 5.53 20.44
C ASP A 17 9.60 6.80 19.59
N PRO A 18 9.88 8.01 20.13
CA PRO A 18 9.79 9.26 19.39
C PRO A 18 10.52 9.26 18.05
N LYS A 19 11.69 8.61 17.95
CA LYS A 19 12.43 8.46 16.69
C LYS A 19 11.65 7.66 15.65
N ALA A 20 10.87 6.65 16.08
CA ALA A 20 9.99 5.92 15.19
C ALA A 20 8.85 6.82 14.68
N LEU A 21 8.29 7.70 15.52
CA LEU A 21 7.30 8.69 15.10
C LEU A 21 7.88 9.68 14.09
N ASP A 22 9.11 10.16 14.30
CA ASP A 22 9.79 11.03 13.35
C ASP A 22 9.97 10.33 12.00
N GLN A 23 10.49 9.11 11.98
CA GLN A 23 10.70 8.34 10.76
C GLN A 23 9.39 8.04 10.01
N LEU A 24 8.34 7.69 10.73
CA LEU A 24 7.06 7.29 10.12
C LEU A 24 6.21 8.49 9.68
N PHE A 25 6.26 9.62 10.44
CA PHE A 25 5.32 10.73 10.28
C PHE A 25 5.97 12.10 10.19
N HIS A 26 6.72 12.54 11.24
CA HIS A 26 7.11 13.93 11.36
C HIS A 26 8.14 14.34 10.30
N ASP A 27 9.17 13.53 10.07
CA ASP A 27 10.23 13.79 9.09
C ASP A 27 9.93 13.18 7.72
N ALA A 28 8.98 12.24 7.67
CA ALA A 28 8.62 11.56 6.44
C ALA A 28 8.05 12.52 5.39
N ARG A 29 8.53 12.39 4.14
CA ARG A 29 8.09 13.15 2.97
C ARG A 29 8.01 12.24 1.75
N THR A 30 7.30 12.69 0.71
CA THR A 30 7.34 12.06 -0.61
C THR A 30 8.70 12.33 -1.24
N ALA A 31 9.45 11.28 -1.57
CA ALA A 31 10.68 11.40 -2.34
C ALA A 31 10.38 11.61 -3.82
N ASN A 32 11.10 12.53 -4.45
CA ASN A 32 10.98 12.85 -5.87
C ASN A 32 12.15 12.30 -6.69
N THR A 33 13.26 11.97 -6.04
CA THR A 33 14.44 11.32 -6.61
C THR A 33 14.88 10.19 -5.68
N PHE A 34 15.51 9.17 -6.25
CA PHE A 34 15.98 7.98 -5.54
C PHE A 34 17.45 7.73 -5.88
N SER A 35 18.19 7.12 -4.95
CA SER A 35 19.51 6.59 -5.23
C SER A 35 19.41 5.32 -6.05
N ASP A 36 20.54 4.88 -6.61
CA ASP A 36 20.66 3.62 -7.36
C ASP A 36 20.86 2.39 -6.45
N GLU A 37 20.84 2.57 -5.11
CA GLU A 37 20.94 1.47 -4.16
C GLU A 37 19.76 0.51 -4.35
N PRO A 38 20.02 -0.77 -4.69
CA PRO A 38 18.93 -1.71 -4.96
C PRO A 38 18.15 -2.04 -3.70
N VAL A 39 16.84 -2.30 -3.86
CA VAL A 39 15.97 -2.82 -2.80
C VAL A 39 15.90 -4.34 -2.94
N SER A 40 16.34 -5.06 -1.90
CA SER A 40 16.39 -6.53 -1.93
C SER A 40 15.00 -7.17 -1.87
N ALA A 41 14.89 -8.42 -2.34
CA ALA A 41 13.66 -9.20 -2.27
C ALA A 41 13.19 -9.40 -0.81
N GLU A 42 14.13 -9.56 0.11
CA GLU A 42 13.84 -9.70 1.55
C GLU A 42 13.23 -8.41 2.12
N THR A 43 13.73 -7.25 1.69
CA THR A 43 13.16 -5.95 2.09
C THR A 43 11.75 -5.77 1.54
N LEU A 44 11.50 -6.13 0.27
CA LEU A 44 10.16 -6.09 -0.33
C LEU A 44 9.20 -7.03 0.39
N GLN A 45 9.66 -8.23 0.75
CA GLN A 45 8.87 -9.17 1.55
C GLN A 45 8.56 -8.61 2.94
N ALA A 46 9.53 -7.99 3.63
CA ALA A 46 9.32 -7.37 4.93
C ALA A 46 8.30 -6.22 4.88
N ILE A 47 8.30 -5.43 3.81
CA ILE A 47 7.28 -4.40 3.57
C ILE A 47 5.88 -5.04 3.47
N TYR A 48 5.75 -6.12 2.70
CA TYR A 48 4.47 -6.83 2.57
C TYR A 48 4.00 -7.40 3.92
N GLU A 49 4.90 -8.05 4.68
CA GLU A 49 4.57 -8.65 5.98
C GLU A 49 4.06 -7.62 6.99
N LEU A 50 4.60 -6.40 6.99
CA LEU A 50 4.08 -5.30 7.80
C LEU A 50 2.74 -4.76 7.26
N THR A 51 2.63 -4.60 5.95
CA THR A 51 1.43 -4.06 5.29
C THR A 51 0.19 -4.89 5.59
N ARG A 52 0.32 -6.21 5.50
CA ARG A 52 -0.80 -7.16 5.71
C ARG A 52 -1.33 -7.23 7.14
N MET A 53 -0.60 -6.66 8.12
CA MET A 53 -1.01 -6.65 9.53
C MET A 53 -1.99 -5.52 9.87
N GLY A 54 -2.16 -4.54 8.97
CA GLY A 54 -3.10 -3.44 9.18
C GLY A 54 -4.57 -3.92 9.15
N PRO A 55 -5.43 -3.43 10.06
CA PRO A 55 -6.83 -3.83 10.11
C PRO A 55 -7.61 -3.39 8.88
N THR A 56 -8.53 -4.26 8.42
CA THR A 56 -9.45 -4.00 7.30
C THR A 56 -10.85 -4.52 7.65
N MET A 57 -11.87 -4.13 6.89
CA MET A 57 -13.23 -4.63 7.09
C MET A 57 -13.26 -6.16 7.02
N MET A 58 -13.73 -6.84 8.07
CA MET A 58 -13.79 -8.31 8.13
C MET A 58 -12.46 -9.01 7.79
N ASN A 59 -11.33 -8.36 8.08
CA ASN A 59 -10.00 -8.85 7.72
C ASN A 59 -9.82 -9.12 6.21
N LEU A 60 -10.65 -8.54 5.35
CA LEU A 60 -10.50 -8.72 3.92
C LEU A 60 -9.18 -8.13 3.42
N GLN A 61 -8.53 -8.89 2.56
CA GLN A 61 -7.21 -8.53 2.04
C GLN A 61 -7.30 -8.33 0.53
N SER A 62 -7.89 -7.20 0.13
CA SER A 62 -8.09 -6.86 -1.27
C SER A 62 -6.87 -6.23 -1.94
N LEU A 63 -5.87 -5.75 -1.17
CA LEU A 63 -4.65 -5.17 -1.73
C LEU A 63 -3.84 -6.22 -2.47
N ARG A 64 -3.37 -5.87 -3.67
CA ARG A 64 -2.38 -6.60 -4.47
C ARG A 64 -1.23 -5.69 -4.80
N ILE A 65 -0.02 -6.23 -4.86
CA ILE A 65 1.21 -5.49 -5.11
C ILE A 65 1.96 -6.17 -6.25
N THR A 66 2.19 -5.44 -7.33
CA THR A 66 3.10 -5.86 -8.40
C THR A 66 4.39 -5.06 -8.28
N TRP A 67 5.51 -5.74 -8.01
CA TRP A 67 6.81 -5.10 -7.93
C TRP A 67 7.47 -5.01 -9.31
N VAL A 68 7.94 -3.82 -9.66
CA VAL A 68 8.64 -3.50 -10.90
C VAL A 68 10.05 -3.06 -10.53
N GLN A 69 11.05 -3.90 -10.84
CA GLN A 69 12.45 -3.67 -10.46
C GLN A 69 13.40 -3.62 -11.68
N SER A 70 13.15 -4.42 -12.73
CA SER A 70 14.00 -4.40 -13.91
C SER A 70 13.82 -3.11 -14.72
N GLU A 71 14.86 -2.68 -15.39
CA GLU A 71 14.87 -1.50 -16.25
C GLU A 71 13.81 -1.61 -17.36
N ASP A 72 13.72 -2.76 -18.03
CA ASP A 72 12.73 -3.01 -19.08
C ASP A 72 11.30 -2.88 -18.57
N GLN A 73 11.00 -3.46 -17.41
CA GLN A 73 9.66 -3.38 -16.82
C GLN A 73 9.34 -1.96 -16.36
N ARG A 74 10.32 -1.22 -15.82
CA ARG A 74 10.14 0.20 -15.49
C ARG A 74 9.87 1.06 -16.73
N ALA A 75 10.60 0.81 -17.82
CA ALA A 75 10.37 1.54 -19.07
C ALA A 75 8.94 1.32 -19.60
N ARG A 76 8.42 0.08 -19.52
CA ARG A 76 7.03 -0.25 -19.86
C ARG A 76 6.05 0.51 -18.95
N LEU A 77 6.26 0.48 -17.62
CA LEU A 77 5.41 1.19 -16.68
C LEU A 77 5.41 2.71 -16.95
N VAL A 78 6.58 3.29 -17.18
CA VAL A 78 6.74 4.74 -17.47
C VAL A 78 5.96 5.18 -18.71
N ALA A 79 5.74 4.31 -19.69
CA ALA A 79 4.92 4.62 -20.86
C ALA A 79 3.46 4.95 -20.52
N HIS A 80 2.96 4.53 -19.35
CA HIS A 80 1.62 4.84 -18.85
C HIS A 80 1.57 6.04 -17.90
N ALA A 81 2.71 6.73 -17.70
CA ALA A 81 2.79 7.83 -16.75
C ALA A 81 2.17 9.11 -17.26
N GLY A 82 1.37 9.79 -16.43
CA GLY A 82 0.90 11.14 -16.66
C GLY A 82 1.84 12.21 -16.12
N GLY A 83 2.00 13.31 -16.85
CA GLY A 83 2.82 14.45 -16.42
C GLY A 83 4.28 14.08 -16.13
N ASN A 84 4.80 14.51 -14.98
CA ASN A 84 6.21 14.28 -14.58
C ASN A 84 6.42 12.98 -13.78
N ASN A 85 5.40 12.12 -13.63
CA ASN A 85 5.49 10.93 -12.81
C ASN A 85 6.47 9.89 -13.39
N GLY A 86 6.55 9.80 -14.72
CA GLY A 86 7.45 8.90 -15.41
C GLY A 86 8.92 9.12 -15.05
N GLY A 87 9.38 10.39 -15.05
CA GLY A 87 10.75 10.73 -14.68
C GLY A 87 11.11 10.31 -13.25
N LYS A 88 10.15 10.43 -12.31
CA LYS A 88 10.36 10.00 -10.91
C LYS A 88 10.43 8.47 -10.80
N ALA A 89 9.55 7.76 -11.52
CA ALA A 89 9.53 6.30 -11.50
C ALA A 89 10.76 5.68 -12.19
N ALA A 90 11.28 6.33 -13.21
CA ALA A 90 12.46 5.85 -13.93
C ALA A 90 13.72 5.75 -13.06
N THR A 91 13.84 6.59 -12.01
CA THR A 91 15.00 6.60 -11.11
C THR A 91 14.86 5.70 -9.89
N ALA A 92 13.65 5.22 -9.58
CA ALA A 92 13.41 4.40 -8.40
C ALA A 92 13.95 2.97 -8.58
N PRO A 93 14.71 2.42 -7.62
CA PRO A 93 15.24 1.05 -7.70
C PRO A 93 14.14 -0.01 -7.61
N ALA A 94 13.01 0.31 -7.00
CA ALA A 94 11.80 -0.51 -7.00
C ALA A 94 10.56 0.37 -7.13
N VAL A 95 9.57 -0.11 -7.88
CA VAL A 95 8.28 0.55 -8.03
C VAL A 95 7.18 -0.46 -7.72
N ALA A 96 6.25 -0.10 -6.84
CA ALA A 96 5.07 -0.90 -6.55
C ALA A 96 3.86 -0.38 -7.34
N VAL A 97 3.22 -1.24 -8.12
CA VAL A 97 1.87 -1.01 -8.62
C VAL A 97 0.91 -1.60 -7.59
N LEU A 98 0.16 -0.74 -6.93
CA LEU A 98 -0.87 -1.14 -5.97
C LEU A 98 -2.21 -1.28 -6.69
N SER A 99 -2.82 -2.44 -6.54
CA SER A 99 -4.09 -2.80 -7.15
C SER A 99 -5.08 -3.30 -6.09
N TRP A 100 -6.36 -3.16 -6.37
CA TRP A 100 -7.40 -3.83 -5.62
C TRP A 100 -7.92 -5.01 -6.44
N ASP A 101 -8.19 -6.12 -5.75
CA ASP A 101 -8.71 -7.35 -6.36
C ASP A 101 -10.25 -7.34 -6.32
N SER A 102 -10.93 -7.45 -7.48
CA SER A 102 -12.39 -7.50 -7.54
C SER A 102 -12.97 -8.82 -7.00
N ASP A 103 -12.15 -9.88 -7.02
CA ASP A 103 -12.57 -11.22 -6.55
C ASP A 103 -11.92 -11.60 -5.21
N TRP A 104 -11.59 -10.59 -4.40
CA TRP A 104 -11.04 -10.77 -3.05
C TRP A 104 -11.85 -11.75 -2.19
N HIS A 105 -13.17 -11.81 -2.39
CA HIS A 105 -14.10 -12.64 -1.61
C HIS A 105 -13.84 -14.14 -1.78
N GLU A 106 -13.23 -14.57 -2.89
CA GLU A 106 -12.84 -15.96 -3.11
C GLU A 106 -11.87 -16.48 -2.04
N ASN A 107 -11.10 -15.56 -1.42
CA ASN A 107 -10.17 -15.90 -0.36
C ASN A 107 -10.79 -15.84 1.06
N PHE A 108 -12.09 -15.66 1.18
CA PHE A 108 -12.80 -15.62 2.46
C PHE A 108 -12.47 -16.79 3.38
N PRO A 109 -12.43 -18.05 2.90
CA PRO A 109 -12.06 -19.18 3.73
C PRO A 109 -10.65 -19.08 4.35
N VAL A 110 -9.74 -18.31 3.73
CA VAL A 110 -8.36 -18.12 4.22
C VAL A 110 -8.29 -17.03 5.28
N PHE A 111 -8.85 -15.84 4.98
CA PHE A 111 -8.68 -14.68 5.88
C PHE A 111 -9.81 -14.54 6.92
N PHE A 112 -10.92 -15.28 6.77
CA PHE A 112 -12.08 -15.28 7.70
C PHE A 112 -12.55 -16.71 8.00
N PRO A 113 -11.69 -17.60 8.50
CA PRO A 113 -11.93 -19.04 8.57
C PRO A 113 -13.03 -19.45 9.54
N HIS A 114 -13.44 -18.57 10.45
CA HIS A 114 -14.52 -18.84 11.42
C HIS A 114 -15.94 -18.66 10.84
N ALA A 115 -16.09 -18.07 9.65
CA ALA A 115 -17.35 -17.87 8.97
C ALA A 115 -17.12 -17.80 7.45
N PRO A 116 -16.61 -18.87 6.81
CA PRO A 116 -16.23 -18.88 5.40
C PRO A 116 -17.43 -18.74 4.46
N GLU A 117 -18.62 -19.17 4.90
CA GLU A 117 -19.89 -19.05 4.18
C GLU A 117 -20.30 -17.60 3.91
N ARG A 118 -19.74 -16.62 4.63
CA ARG A 118 -20.00 -15.20 4.37
C ARG A 118 -19.51 -14.73 3.00
N LYS A 119 -18.67 -15.50 2.33
CA LYS A 119 -18.35 -15.31 0.92
C LYS A 119 -19.60 -15.13 0.07
N GLU A 120 -20.62 -15.96 0.30
CA GLU A 120 -21.88 -15.98 -0.46
C GLU A 120 -22.63 -14.63 -0.43
N MET A 121 -22.43 -13.83 0.61
CA MET A 121 -23.00 -12.46 0.70
C MET A 121 -22.51 -11.53 -0.41
N PHE A 122 -21.38 -11.88 -1.04
CA PHE A 122 -20.70 -11.06 -2.04
C PHE A 122 -20.77 -11.66 -3.46
N ASP A 123 -21.20 -12.90 -3.63
CA ASP A 123 -21.15 -13.61 -4.91
C ASP A 123 -21.96 -12.92 -6.03
N GLY A 124 -23.13 -12.34 -5.72
CA GLY A 124 -23.97 -11.66 -6.70
C GLY A 124 -23.76 -10.15 -6.81
N GLU A 125 -22.90 -9.56 -5.98
CA GLU A 125 -22.85 -8.13 -5.69
C GLU A 125 -21.57 -7.46 -6.25
N ALA A 126 -21.33 -7.56 -7.56
CA ALA A 126 -20.08 -7.11 -8.20
C ALA A 126 -19.72 -5.65 -7.88
N ASP A 127 -20.68 -4.71 -7.95
CA ASP A 127 -20.43 -3.28 -7.70
C ASP A 127 -20.09 -3.03 -6.22
N SER A 128 -20.80 -3.69 -5.31
CA SER A 128 -20.54 -3.62 -3.87
C SER A 128 -19.17 -4.21 -3.53
N ARG A 129 -18.82 -5.37 -4.13
CA ARG A 129 -17.49 -5.98 -3.98
C ARG A 129 -16.37 -5.04 -4.42
N ALA A 130 -16.52 -4.44 -5.60
CA ALA A 130 -15.55 -3.52 -6.17
C ALA A 130 -15.36 -2.28 -5.26
N LEU A 131 -16.46 -1.69 -4.77
CA LEU A 131 -16.41 -0.56 -3.85
C LEU A 131 -15.68 -0.91 -2.56
N ILE A 132 -16.06 -2.01 -1.91
CA ILE A 132 -15.46 -2.49 -0.67
C ILE A 132 -13.97 -2.80 -0.87
N ALA A 133 -13.63 -3.53 -1.94
CA ALA A 133 -12.25 -3.84 -2.29
C ALA A 133 -11.40 -2.58 -2.43
N ARG A 134 -11.89 -1.61 -3.19
CA ARG A 134 -11.21 -0.34 -3.43
C ARG A 134 -10.98 0.44 -2.14
N GLN A 135 -12.00 0.58 -1.28
CA GLN A 135 -11.88 1.30 -0.01
C GLN A 135 -10.83 0.67 0.90
N ASN A 136 -10.83 -0.65 1.04
CA ASN A 136 -9.90 -1.38 1.88
C ASN A 136 -8.48 -1.44 1.28
N ALA A 137 -8.35 -1.48 -0.04
CA ALA A 137 -7.04 -1.38 -0.70
C ALA A 137 -6.41 0.00 -0.50
N TRP A 138 -7.19 1.10 -0.53
CA TRP A 138 -6.70 2.44 -0.19
C TRP A 138 -6.24 2.54 1.26
N LEU A 139 -7.01 1.96 2.19
CA LEU A 139 -6.62 1.87 3.60
C LEU A 139 -5.29 1.10 3.76
N ALA A 140 -5.19 -0.08 3.13
CA ALA A 140 -3.98 -0.89 3.14
C ALA A 140 -2.80 -0.21 2.42
N GLY A 141 -3.06 0.63 1.40
CA GLY A 141 -2.07 1.49 0.76
C GLY A 141 -1.44 2.48 1.75
N GLY A 142 -2.21 2.99 2.73
CA GLY A 142 -1.68 3.78 3.85
C GLY A 142 -0.70 2.96 4.71
N TYR A 143 -1.06 1.72 5.07
CA TYR A 143 -0.17 0.80 5.80
C TYR A 143 1.09 0.49 5.01
N PHE A 144 0.96 0.28 3.69
CA PHE A 144 2.10 0.06 2.79
C PHE A 144 3.11 1.20 2.86
N MET A 145 2.67 2.46 2.81
CA MET A 145 3.57 3.61 2.91
C MET A 145 4.30 3.67 4.26
N LEU A 146 3.60 3.34 5.36
CA LEU A 146 4.21 3.25 6.68
C LEU A 146 5.20 2.08 6.76
N ALA A 147 4.87 0.93 6.17
CA ALA A 147 5.75 -0.23 6.10
C ALA A 147 7.04 0.07 5.33
N VAL A 148 6.96 0.77 4.18
CA VAL A 148 8.15 1.23 3.43
C VAL A 148 9.04 2.10 4.33
N ARG A 149 8.46 3.07 5.04
CA ARG A 149 9.18 3.95 5.96
C ARG A 149 9.78 3.20 7.14
N ALA A 150 9.07 2.22 7.69
CA ALA A 150 9.56 1.36 8.77
C ALA A 150 10.81 0.57 8.36
N GLN A 151 10.96 0.24 7.08
CA GLN A 151 12.17 -0.37 6.52
C GLN A 151 13.29 0.65 6.18
N GLY A 152 13.14 1.92 6.61
CA GLY A 152 14.13 2.96 6.37
C GLY A 152 14.25 3.39 4.91
N LEU A 153 13.18 3.22 4.14
CA LEU A 153 13.07 3.63 2.74
C LEU A 153 12.11 4.81 2.59
N ALA A 154 12.27 5.55 1.50
CA ALA A 154 11.35 6.58 1.09
C ALA A 154 10.26 5.99 0.18
N ALA A 155 9.05 6.54 0.31
CA ALA A 155 7.91 6.23 -0.54
C ALA A 155 7.53 7.47 -1.39
N GLY A 156 7.30 7.25 -2.68
CA GLY A 156 6.82 8.27 -3.62
C GLY A 156 5.47 7.86 -4.23
N PRO A 157 4.32 8.00 -3.52
CA PRO A 157 3.02 7.61 -4.04
C PRO A 157 2.52 8.59 -5.10
N MET A 158 1.93 8.05 -6.17
CA MET A 158 1.42 8.80 -7.33
C MET A 158 0.15 8.17 -7.88
N THR A 159 -0.83 9.00 -8.25
CA THR A 159 -2.10 8.56 -8.86
C THR A 159 -2.29 9.07 -10.29
N GLY A 160 -1.37 9.88 -10.80
CA GLY A 160 -1.44 10.43 -12.17
C GLY A 160 -0.87 9.44 -13.20
N TRP A 161 -1.61 8.34 -13.45
CA TRP A 161 -1.26 7.28 -14.39
C TRP A 161 -2.46 6.90 -15.25
N ASP A 162 -2.20 6.37 -16.44
CA ASP A 162 -3.21 5.65 -17.22
C ASP A 162 -3.36 4.23 -16.60
N PHE A 163 -4.22 4.11 -15.61
CA PHE A 163 -4.41 2.84 -14.92
C PHE A 163 -5.05 1.77 -15.82
N ALA A 164 -5.82 2.14 -16.84
CA ALA A 164 -6.34 1.17 -17.80
C ALA A 164 -5.21 0.55 -18.63
N GLY A 165 -4.24 1.36 -19.05
CA GLY A 165 -3.03 0.90 -19.73
C GLY A 165 -2.15 0.06 -18.79
N VAL A 166 -1.98 0.47 -17.54
CA VAL A 166 -1.25 -0.31 -16.52
C VAL A 166 -1.89 -1.68 -16.31
N ASP A 167 -3.22 -1.75 -16.19
CA ASP A 167 -3.94 -3.02 -16.01
C ASP A 167 -3.80 -3.94 -17.22
N ALA A 168 -3.89 -3.39 -18.43
CA ALA A 168 -3.70 -4.17 -19.66
C ALA A 168 -2.27 -4.74 -19.77
N ASP A 169 -1.27 -4.05 -19.22
CA ASP A 169 0.13 -4.42 -19.34
C ASP A 169 0.64 -5.29 -18.16
N PHE A 170 0.22 -5.00 -16.92
CA PHE A 170 0.76 -5.63 -15.72
C PHE A 170 -0.22 -6.55 -14.98
N ASN A 171 -1.55 -6.34 -15.16
CA ASN A 171 -2.60 -7.09 -14.50
C ASN A 171 -3.40 -7.98 -15.45
N ALA A 172 -2.98 -8.10 -16.72
CA ALA A 172 -3.67 -8.91 -17.72
C ALA A 172 -3.90 -10.36 -17.25
N GLY A 173 -5.13 -10.83 -17.37
CA GLY A 173 -5.52 -12.18 -16.93
C GLY A 173 -5.76 -12.32 -15.42
N THR A 174 -5.76 -11.23 -14.67
CA THR A 174 -6.10 -11.18 -13.25
C THR A 174 -7.39 -10.38 -13.03
N THR A 175 -7.88 -10.37 -11.79
CA THR A 175 -9.00 -9.54 -11.31
C THR A 175 -8.52 -8.27 -10.60
N TRP A 176 -7.26 -7.92 -10.82
CA TRP A 176 -6.58 -6.80 -10.16
C TRP A 176 -6.75 -5.50 -10.95
N ASN A 177 -7.02 -4.43 -10.24
CA ASN A 177 -7.27 -3.11 -10.80
C ASN A 177 -6.32 -2.10 -10.14
N ALA A 178 -5.38 -1.56 -10.87
CA ALA A 178 -4.40 -0.62 -10.37
C ALA A 178 -5.04 0.70 -9.94
N PHE A 179 -4.54 1.31 -8.85
CA PHE A 179 -5.04 2.58 -8.35
C PHE A 179 -3.95 3.54 -7.88
N MET A 180 -2.75 3.04 -7.66
CA MET A 180 -1.62 3.84 -7.19
C MET A 180 -0.31 3.21 -7.64
N VAL A 181 0.66 4.03 -7.99
CA VAL A 181 2.05 3.64 -8.21
C VAL A 181 2.90 4.28 -7.11
N VAL A 182 3.75 3.50 -6.46
CA VAL A 182 4.61 3.97 -5.37
C VAL A 182 6.07 3.66 -5.69
N ASN A 183 6.88 4.69 -5.84
CA ASN A 183 8.32 4.55 -5.92
C ASN A 183 8.89 4.21 -4.54
N VAL A 184 9.82 3.27 -4.48
CA VAL A 184 10.41 2.75 -3.23
C VAL A 184 11.92 2.67 -3.37
N GLY A 185 12.66 3.25 -2.41
CA GLY A 185 14.11 3.22 -2.38
C GLY A 185 14.70 4.18 -1.36
N LYS A 186 16.01 4.27 -1.29
CA LYS A 186 16.69 5.33 -0.54
C LYS A 186 16.49 6.67 -1.27
N PRO A 187 16.31 7.78 -0.53
CA PRO A 187 16.18 9.09 -1.16
C PRO A 187 17.45 9.44 -1.92
N GLY A 188 17.30 10.01 -3.10
CA GLY A 188 18.39 10.54 -3.92
C GLY A 188 18.79 11.95 -3.51
N VAL A 189 19.62 12.58 -4.34
CA VAL A 189 20.00 13.99 -4.18
C VAL A 189 18.77 14.87 -4.44
N ASP A 190 18.57 15.89 -3.59
CA ASP A 190 17.43 16.83 -3.67
C ASP A 190 16.04 16.14 -3.71
N ALA A 191 15.92 15.03 -2.97
CA ALA A 191 14.70 14.21 -2.95
C ALA A 191 13.48 14.96 -2.38
N TRP A 192 13.68 16.03 -1.63
CA TRP A 192 12.64 16.63 -0.81
C TRP A 192 12.24 18.03 -1.26
N PHE A 193 10.95 18.24 -1.47
CA PHE A 193 10.40 19.59 -1.51
C PHE A 193 10.12 20.10 -0.08
N PRO A 194 10.02 21.41 0.12
CA PRO A 194 9.58 21.99 1.39
C PRO A 194 8.26 21.37 1.86
N ARG A 195 8.13 21.15 3.16
CA ARG A 195 6.88 20.63 3.73
C ARG A 195 5.75 21.65 3.54
N LEU A 196 4.67 21.20 2.93
CA LEU A 196 3.45 22.00 2.84
C LEU A 196 2.72 22.03 4.20
N PRO A 197 1.95 23.09 4.49
CA PRO A 197 1.19 23.20 5.73
C PRO A 197 0.14 22.10 5.85
N ARG A 198 -0.36 21.91 7.06
CA ARG A 198 -1.51 21.08 7.37
C ARG A 198 -2.64 21.97 7.82
N LEU A 199 -3.88 21.48 7.73
CA LEU A 199 -5.04 22.16 8.30
C LEU A 199 -4.87 22.27 9.80
N ASP A 200 -5.31 23.38 10.35
CA ASP A 200 -5.42 23.57 11.78
C ASP A 200 -6.46 22.59 12.37
N GLU A 201 -6.27 22.21 13.63
CA GLU A 201 -7.13 21.23 14.30
C GLU A 201 -8.60 21.64 14.26
N GLU A 202 -8.87 22.91 14.47
CA GLU A 202 -10.22 23.50 14.49
C GLU A 202 -11.01 23.29 13.19
N LEU A 203 -10.30 23.18 12.05
CA LEU A 203 -10.90 22.94 10.74
C LEU A 203 -11.05 21.42 10.41
N ALA A 204 -10.32 20.58 11.11
CA ALA A 204 -10.22 19.17 10.78
C ALA A 204 -10.88 18.25 11.83
N VAL A 205 -11.01 18.69 13.08
CA VAL A 205 -11.47 17.89 14.21
C VAL A 205 -12.67 18.55 14.88
N LYS A 206 -13.65 17.74 15.23
CA LYS A 206 -14.81 18.13 16.03
C LYS A 206 -14.97 17.16 17.20
N THR A 207 -14.94 17.68 18.40
CA THR A 207 -15.31 16.94 19.63
C THR A 207 -16.77 17.23 19.98
N VAL A 208 -17.56 16.20 20.26
CA VAL A 208 -18.99 16.27 20.62
C VAL A 208 -19.23 15.50 21.91
#